data_7e70696117a472364c862ebce8e8efaa
#
_entry.id   7e70696117a472364c862ebce8e8efaa
#
_cell.length_a   1.000
_cell.length_b   1.000
_cell.length_c   1.000
_cell.angle_alpha   90.00
_cell.angle_beta   90.00
_cell.angle_gamma   90.00
#
_symmetry.space_group_name_H-M   'P 1'
#
loop_
_entity.id
_entity.type
_entity.pdbx_description
1 polymer ?
#
loop_
_entity_poly.entity_id
_entity_poly.type
_entity_poly.pdbx_seq_one_letter_code
_entity_poly.pdbx_strand_id
1 'polypeptide(L)'
;MKNKSKILLYDIETSYTVGATWGLYDQNVATVLREPYILTFSWKWLGESKTNVLSLPNFPLYKKDKRNDFALVSVLKDLFDEADVIIAHNGNSFDQKWVYSRFVVHEIKPPSPSQYIDTKLVA
;
A
#
# COMPACT_ATOMS: atom_id res chain seq x y z
N MET A 1 11.14 -29.07 -12.44
CA MET A 1 9.82 -28.55 -12.06
C MET A 1 9.75 -27.06 -12.33
N LYS A 2 8.83 -26.63 -13.17
CA LYS A 2 8.66 -25.19 -13.41
C LYS A 2 7.95 -24.58 -12.20
N ASN A 3 8.59 -23.62 -11.53
CA ASN A 3 7.92 -22.84 -10.52
C ASN A 3 6.89 -21.94 -11.21
N LYS A 4 5.66 -21.95 -10.69
CA LYS A 4 4.64 -21.01 -11.16
C LYS A 4 4.99 -19.62 -10.69
N SER A 5 4.78 -18.63 -11.57
CA SER A 5 4.88 -17.23 -11.18
C SER A 5 3.89 -16.92 -10.07
N LYS A 6 4.35 -16.21 -9.06
CA LYS A 6 3.49 -15.71 -7.97
C LYS A 6 2.94 -14.38 -8.35
N ILE A 7 1.64 -14.31 -8.50
CA ILE A 7 0.91 -13.10 -8.90
C ILE A 7 0.09 -12.61 -7.73
N LEU A 8 0.45 -11.41 -7.25
CA LEU A 8 -0.21 -10.77 -6.13
C LEU A 8 -1.25 -9.76 -6.65
N LEU A 9 -2.47 -9.89 -6.15
CA LEU A 9 -3.50 -8.85 -6.31
C LEU A 9 -3.66 -8.16 -4.96
N TYR A 10 -3.63 -6.83 -4.93
CA TYR A 10 -3.77 -6.10 -3.69
C TYR A 10 -4.51 -4.79 -3.88
N ASP A 11 -5.02 -4.26 -2.77
CA ASP A 11 -5.68 -2.97 -2.69
C ASP A 11 -5.45 -2.37 -1.31
N ILE A 12 -5.21 -1.07 -1.24
CA ILE A 12 -4.95 -0.36 0.02
C ILE A 12 -6.02 0.69 0.28
N GLU A 13 -6.25 0.98 1.56
CA GLU A 13 -7.00 2.14 2.02
C GLU A 13 -6.09 2.98 2.90
N THR A 14 -6.07 4.28 2.65
CA THR A 14 -5.23 5.22 3.40
C THR A 14 -6.05 6.21 4.21
N SER A 15 -5.41 6.80 5.21
CA SER A 15 -5.95 7.99 5.86
C SER A 15 -5.93 9.16 4.87
N TYR A 16 -6.68 10.21 5.20
CA TYR A 16 -6.62 11.45 4.44
C TYR A 16 -5.32 12.21 4.74
N THR A 17 -4.92 13.04 3.80
CA THR A 17 -3.83 14.00 3.99
C THR A 17 -4.35 15.17 4.85
N VAL A 18 -3.57 15.59 5.84
CA VAL A 18 -3.84 16.80 6.58
C VAL A 18 -2.92 17.91 6.06
N GLY A 19 -3.50 19.02 5.65
CA GLY A 19 -2.72 20.09 5.06
C GLY A 19 -3.31 21.47 5.35
N ALA A 20 -2.51 22.48 5.09
CA ALA A 20 -2.95 23.89 5.16
C ALA A 20 -3.30 24.39 3.76
N THR A 21 -4.38 25.13 3.66
CA THR A 21 -4.84 25.76 2.43
C THR A 21 -5.03 27.26 2.63
N TRP A 22 -5.06 28.00 1.53
CA TRP A 22 -5.28 29.46 1.59
C TRP A 22 -6.74 29.84 1.69
N GLY A 23 -7.66 28.93 1.41
CA GLY A 23 -9.09 29.19 1.43
C GLY A 23 -9.90 28.03 2.01
N LEU A 24 -11.20 28.23 2.13
CA LEU A 24 -12.11 27.27 2.77
C LEU A 24 -12.69 26.23 1.80
N TYR A 25 -12.64 26.48 0.50
CA TYR A 25 -13.32 25.65 -0.51
C TYR A 25 -12.40 25.30 -1.67
N ASP A 26 -12.57 24.11 -2.22
CA ASP A 26 -12.04 23.62 -3.50
C ASP A 26 -10.62 24.07 -3.83
N GLN A 27 -9.69 23.87 -2.90
CA GLN A 27 -8.30 24.27 -3.08
C GLN A 27 -7.36 23.10 -2.91
N ASN A 28 -6.28 23.12 -3.69
CA ASN A 28 -5.16 22.23 -3.48
C ASN A 28 -4.46 22.58 -2.16
N VAL A 29 -3.90 21.56 -1.52
CA VAL A 29 -3.14 21.74 -0.29
C VAL A 29 -1.89 22.57 -0.59
N ALA A 30 -1.72 23.70 0.11
CA ALA A 30 -0.53 24.54 -0.01
C ALA A 30 0.66 23.94 0.74
N THR A 31 0.41 23.33 1.90
CA THR A 31 1.43 22.68 2.72
C THR A 31 0.85 21.42 3.36
N VAL A 32 1.56 20.30 3.23
CA VAL A 32 1.17 19.06 3.89
C VAL A 32 1.65 19.11 5.34
N LEU A 33 0.73 19.01 6.30
CA LEU A 33 1.03 18.98 7.73
C LEU A 33 1.20 17.54 8.22
N ARG A 34 0.46 16.60 7.64
CA ARG A 34 0.55 15.18 7.95
C ARG A 34 0.37 14.37 6.69
N GLU A 35 1.33 13.48 6.45
CA GLU A 35 1.25 12.52 5.35
C GLU A 35 0.17 11.47 5.63
N PRO A 36 -0.50 10.96 4.60
CA PRO A 36 -1.39 9.83 4.77
C PRO A 36 -0.60 8.57 5.13
N TYR A 37 -1.23 7.69 5.88
CA TYR A 37 -0.68 6.39 6.25
C TYR A 37 -1.66 5.29 5.84
N ILE A 38 -1.18 4.05 5.75
CA ILE A 38 -2.02 2.93 5.32
C ILE A 38 -2.87 2.46 6.50
N LEU A 39 -4.19 2.42 6.31
CA LEU A 39 -5.16 1.98 7.31
C LEU A 39 -5.39 0.47 7.24
N THR A 40 -5.51 -0.05 6.03
CA THR A 40 -5.81 -1.45 5.77
C THR A 40 -5.37 -1.80 4.36
N PHE A 41 -5.11 -3.07 4.12
CA PHE A 41 -4.96 -3.60 2.78
C PHE A 41 -5.54 -5.00 2.68
N SER A 42 -6.00 -5.33 1.49
CA SER A 42 -6.44 -6.66 1.13
C SER A 42 -5.53 -7.22 0.06
N TRP A 43 -5.37 -8.54 0.05
CA TRP A 43 -4.57 -9.18 -0.98
C TRP A 43 -5.03 -10.61 -1.23
N LYS A 44 -4.67 -11.09 -2.40
CA LYS A 44 -4.92 -12.45 -2.81
C LYS A 44 -3.81 -12.88 -3.77
N TRP A 45 -3.36 -14.11 -3.62
CA TRP A 45 -2.52 -14.74 -4.62
C TRP A 45 -3.40 -15.32 -5.72
N LEU A 46 -3.08 -15.03 -6.98
CA LEU A 46 -3.84 -15.58 -8.10
C LEU A 46 -3.80 -17.11 -8.05
N GLY A 47 -4.96 -17.74 -8.17
CA GLY A 47 -5.11 -19.19 -8.07
C GLY A 47 -5.53 -19.68 -6.69
N GLU A 48 -5.40 -18.86 -5.65
CA GLU A 48 -5.92 -19.18 -4.33
C GLU A 48 -7.35 -18.65 -4.16
N SER A 49 -8.16 -19.36 -3.38
CA SER A 49 -9.55 -18.95 -3.15
C SER A 49 -9.69 -17.90 -2.06
N LYS A 50 -8.72 -17.82 -1.15
CA LYS A 50 -8.80 -16.96 0.03
C LYS A 50 -8.34 -15.55 -0.28
N THR A 51 -9.19 -14.55 0.08
CA THR A 51 -8.80 -13.15 0.15
C THR A 51 -8.44 -12.82 1.59
N ASN A 52 -7.30 -12.16 1.78
CA ASN A 52 -6.79 -11.78 3.09
C ASN A 52 -6.96 -10.29 3.30
N VAL A 53 -7.22 -9.89 4.54
CA VAL A 53 -7.31 -8.47 4.92
C VAL A 53 -6.53 -8.26 6.20
N LEU A 54 -5.72 -7.22 6.25
CA LEU A 54 -5.05 -6.75 7.46
C LEU A 54 -5.31 -5.26 7.65
N SER A 55 -5.52 -4.88 8.90
CA SER A 55 -5.78 -3.51 9.31
C SER A 55 -4.87 -3.15 10.48
N LEU A 56 -4.67 -1.86 10.72
CA LEU A 56 -3.84 -1.38 11.83
C LEU A 56 -4.19 -2.03 13.18
N PRO A 57 -5.48 -2.16 13.56
CA PRO A 57 -5.82 -2.77 14.84
C PRO A 57 -5.43 -4.24 14.99
N ASN A 58 -5.08 -4.93 13.91
CA ASN A 58 -4.61 -6.32 13.97
C ASN A 58 -3.22 -6.44 14.62
N PHE A 59 -2.51 -5.33 14.78
CA PHE A 59 -1.14 -5.32 15.31
C PHE A 59 -1.10 -4.68 16.70
N PRO A 60 -0.28 -5.22 17.62
CA PRO A 60 -0.11 -4.63 18.95
C PRO A 60 0.36 -3.17 18.94
N LEU A 61 1.11 -2.78 17.93
CA LEU A 61 1.62 -1.42 17.77
C LEU A 61 0.50 -0.37 17.73
N TYR A 62 -0.69 -0.73 17.24
CA TYR A 62 -1.84 0.16 17.18
C TYR A 62 -2.24 0.73 18.55
N LYS A 63 -2.08 -0.05 19.62
CA LYS A 63 -2.39 0.41 20.97
C LYS A 63 -1.45 1.51 21.46
N LYS A 64 -0.22 1.51 20.96
CA LYS A 64 0.81 2.49 21.34
C LYS A 64 0.79 3.71 20.43
N ASP A 65 0.55 3.50 19.15
CA ASP A 65 0.57 4.56 18.14
C ASP A 65 -0.41 4.21 17.02
N LYS A 66 -1.56 4.87 17.04
CA LYS A 66 -2.65 4.58 16.09
C LYS A 66 -2.36 5.00 14.65
N ARG A 67 -1.32 5.79 14.43
CA ARG A 67 -0.93 6.28 13.10
C ARG A 67 0.29 5.57 12.54
N ASN A 68 0.89 4.68 13.30
CA ASN A 68 2.10 4.00 12.89
C ASN A 68 1.73 2.74 12.11
N ASP A 69 1.92 2.80 10.80
CA ASP A 69 1.62 1.71 9.89
C ASP A 69 2.84 0.81 9.60
N PHE A 70 3.92 0.93 10.39
CA PHE A 70 5.15 0.18 10.18
C PHE A 70 4.93 -1.33 10.07
N ALA A 71 4.18 -1.91 11.02
CA ALA A 71 3.94 -3.36 11.03
C ALA A 71 3.14 -3.79 9.79
N LEU A 72 2.13 -3.01 9.42
CA LEU A 72 1.30 -3.26 8.25
C LEU A 72 2.12 -3.17 6.95
N VAL A 73 2.92 -2.11 6.83
CA VAL A 73 3.79 -1.87 5.67
C VAL A 73 4.87 -2.94 5.55
N SER A 74 5.38 -3.45 6.68
CA SER A 74 6.35 -4.54 6.68
C SER A 74 5.78 -5.82 6.08
N VAL A 75 4.51 -6.14 6.33
CA VAL A 75 3.84 -7.28 5.70
C VAL A 75 3.72 -7.07 4.19
N LEU A 76 3.35 -5.86 3.76
CA LEU A 76 3.31 -5.52 2.33
C LEU A 76 4.67 -5.70 1.66
N LYS A 77 5.75 -5.29 2.32
CA LYS A 77 7.11 -5.48 1.82
C LYS A 77 7.42 -6.96 1.58
N ASP A 78 7.08 -7.81 2.53
CA ASP A 78 7.30 -9.25 2.41
C ASP A 78 6.50 -9.85 1.26
N LEU A 79 5.25 -9.44 1.09
CA LEU A 79 4.40 -9.88 -0.02
C LEU A 79 4.96 -9.42 -1.37
N PHE A 80 5.44 -8.18 -1.45
CA PHE A 80 6.04 -7.65 -2.67
C PHE A 80 7.33 -8.36 -3.03
N ASP A 81 8.16 -8.71 -2.03
CA ASP A 81 9.38 -9.48 -2.26
C ASP A 81 9.08 -10.89 -2.80
N GLU A 82 7.98 -11.47 -2.36
CA GLU A 82 7.58 -12.82 -2.78
C GLU A 82 6.94 -12.84 -4.17
N ALA A 83 6.34 -11.74 -4.60
CA ALA A 83 5.61 -11.65 -5.85
C ALA A 83 6.54 -11.53 -7.06
N ASP A 84 6.18 -12.22 -8.13
CA ASP A 84 6.80 -12.02 -9.45
C ASP A 84 6.07 -10.95 -10.25
N VAL A 85 4.74 -10.90 -10.10
CA VAL A 85 3.86 -9.93 -10.73
C VAL A 85 2.93 -9.35 -9.66
N ILE A 86 2.77 -8.04 -9.70
CA ILE A 86 1.90 -7.32 -8.76
C ILE A 86 0.81 -6.60 -9.56
N ILE A 87 -0.45 -6.88 -9.24
CA ILE A 87 -1.61 -6.35 -9.96
C ILE A 87 -2.44 -5.51 -8.98
N ALA A 88 -2.79 -4.28 -9.42
CA ALA A 88 -3.70 -3.40 -8.69
C ALA A 88 -4.49 -2.56 -9.68
N HIS A 89 -5.70 -2.14 -9.30
CA HIS A 89 -6.47 -1.19 -10.11
C HIS A 89 -6.02 0.24 -9.78
N ASN A 90 -5.58 0.99 -10.80
CA ASN A 90 -4.96 2.31 -10.62
C ASN A 90 -3.71 2.28 -9.74
N GLY A 91 -3.03 1.12 -9.68
CA GLY A 91 -1.89 0.91 -8.79
C GLY A 91 -0.72 1.82 -9.07
N ASN A 92 -0.43 2.12 -10.35
CA ASN A 92 0.70 2.97 -10.73
C ASN A 92 0.57 4.41 -10.22
N SER A 93 -0.65 4.96 -10.18
CA SER A 93 -0.87 6.33 -9.75
C SER A 93 -1.35 6.46 -8.31
N PHE A 94 -1.77 5.39 -7.68
CA PHE A 94 -2.25 5.43 -6.30
C PHE A 94 -1.55 4.41 -5.40
N ASP A 95 -1.94 3.11 -5.48
CA ASP A 95 -1.50 2.10 -4.50
C ASP A 95 0.02 1.96 -4.44
N GLN A 96 0.66 1.77 -5.58
CA GLN A 96 2.11 1.60 -5.64
C GLN A 96 2.85 2.83 -5.13
N LYS A 97 2.41 4.01 -5.54
CA LYS A 97 3.01 5.28 -5.13
C LYS A 97 2.97 5.45 -3.61
N TRP A 98 1.82 5.20 -2.99
CA TRP A 98 1.66 5.35 -1.54
C TRP A 98 2.40 4.28 -0.76
N VAL A 99 2.39 3.04 -1.24
CA VAL A 99 3.14 1.94 -0.60
C VAL A 99 4.64 2.25 -0.60
N TYR A 100 5.20 2.65 -1.73
CA TYR A 100 6.63 2.98 -1.81
C TYR A 100 6.98 4.20 -0.97
N SER A 101 6.10 5.19 -0.92
CA SER A 101 6.26 6.34 -0.03
C SER A 101 6.37 5.91 1.44
N ARG A 102 5.55 4.95 1.87
CA ARG A 102 5.61 4.43 3.23
C ARG A 102 6.88 3.61 3.50
N PHE A 103 7.38 2.90 2.50
CA PHE A 103 8.69 2.24 2.63
C PHE A 103 9.79 3.26 2.91
N VAL A 104 9.79 4.38 2.20
CA VAL A 104 10.79 5.45 2.40
C VAL A 104 10.66 6.05 3.79
N VAL A 105 9.46 6.35 4.24
CA VAL A 105 9.21 6.94 5.57
C VAL A 105 9.73 6.04 6.69
N HIS A 106 9.56 4.73 6.56
CA HIS A 106 9.99 3.76 7.57
C HIS A 106 11.41 3.24 7.36
N GLU A 107 12.14 3.78 6.39
CA GLU A 107 13.50 3.33 6.05
C GLU A 107 13.56 1.84 5.70
N ILE A 108 12.49 1.32 5.11
CA ILE A 108 12.42 -0.05 4.61
C ILE A 108 13.06 -0.11 3.24
N LYS A 109 13.93 -1.09 3.02
CA LYS A 109 14.56 -1.28 1.70
C LYS A 109 13.50 -1.53 0.63
N PRO A 110 13.71 -1.03 -0.61
CA PRO A 110 12.81 -1.34 -1.70
C PRO A 110 12.63 -2.86 -1.88
N PRO A 111 11.43 -3.32 -2.28
CA PRO A 111 11.23 -4.72 -2.57
C PRO A 111 12.03 -5.18 -3.78
N SER A 112 12.19 -6.50 -3.90
CA SER A 112 12.80 -7.12 -5.07
C SER A 112 12.07 -6.71 -6.34
N PRO A 113 12.76 -6.60 -7.49
CA PRO A 113 12.12 -6.23 -8.74
C PRO A 113 10.97 -7.17 -9.10
N SER A 114 9.85 -6.61 -9.50
CA SER A 114 8.65 -7.33 -9.94
C SER A 114 8.04 -6.60 -11.12
N GLN A 115 7.22 -7.31 -11.89
CA GLN A 115 6.42 -6.69 -12.92
C GLN A 115 5.14 -6.13 -12.30
N TYR A 116 4.79 -4.89 -12.64
CA TYR A 116 3.57 -4.24 -12.15
C TYR A 116 2.56 -4.12 -13.28
N ILE A 117 1.33 -4.51 -13.01
CA ILE A 117 0.22 -4.39 -13.95
C ILE A 117 -0.87 -3.54 -13.30
N ASP A 118 -1.25 -2.45 -13.99
CA ASP A 118 -2.34 -1.59 -13.57
C ASP A 118 -3.57 -1.90 -14.42
N THR A 119 -4.60 -2.51 -13.84
CA THR A 119 -5.80 -2.92 -14.57
C THR A 119 -6.59 -1.75 -15.13
N LYS A 120 -6.43 -0.55 -14.56
CA LYS A 120 -7.05 0.66 -15.11
C LYS A 120 -6.46 1.01 -16.48
N LEU A 121 -5.17 0.76 -16.69
CA LEU A 121 -4.50 1.04 -17.96
C LEU A 121 -4.75 -0.03 -19.02
N VAL A 122 -5.10 -1.24 -18.60
CA VAL A 122 -5.34 -2.39 -19.49
C VAL A 122 -6.81 -2.44 -19.94
N ALA A 123 -7.70 -1.92 -19.12
CA ALA A 123 -9.14 -1.95 -19.38
C ALA A 123 -9.57 -1.08 -20.57
#